data_4507370150039d316edf45515848801d
#
_entry.id   4507370150039d316edf45515848801d
#
_cell.length_a   1.000
_cell.length_b   1.000
_cell.length_c   1.000
_cell.angle_alpha   90.00
_cell.angle_beta   90.00
_cell.angle_gamma   90.00
#
_symmetry.space_group_name_H-M   'P 1'
#
loop_
_entity.id
_entity.type
_entity.pdbx_description
1 polymer ?
#
loop_
_entity_poly.entity_id
_entity_poly.type
_entity_poly.pdbx_seq_one_letter_code
_entity_poly.pdbx_strand_id
1 'polypeptide(L)'
;MNQIIQARCEYMHAEAGGIKVFALRANGADTGFLNTLQPGGHVSIIRYPDFSGSPQQRFYSITRMNEPDLFEIAVKRTGHRGVSDYLHSTVKEGSIIPLQYAASTVTVASISNFQRVAMLAGGIGVTLPMALIRELASLSRSGKHVPAVTLLLCFPRVADVPFLHELLELDLTTDWFTFRVFVTREDIQACTHFQPGRPSDQSLEALQQPGAVVICGSRTFAHEFRQRVNHRFPGARLFAESFTPPSSPRESPLASPTSARLLFAETGCAIEADTSKSILENLETNNIPIRSQCRSGICGACRLRIISGNYRFEPDFCLSEEDRANGHALACCTFPMSGDVTIALHATR
;
A
#
# COMPACT_ATOMS: atom_id res chain seq x y z
N MET A 1 -0.30 13.95 15.90
CA MET A 1 0.18 15.15 15.18
C MET A 1 1.00 14.69 13.98
N ASN A 2 0.69 15.17 12.77
CA ASN A 2 1.47 14.81 11.57
C ASN A 2 2.71 15.73 11.47
N GLN A 3 3.74 15.43 12.27
CA GLN A 3 4.98 16.19 12.23
C GLN A 3 5.70 15.91 10.91
N ILE A 4 6.08 16.96 10.18
CA ILE A 4 7.00 16.83 9.03
C ILE A 4 8.42 16.86 9.57
N ILE A 5 9.18 15.84 9.26
CA ILE A 5 10.61 15.76 9.58
C ILE A 5 11.45 15.84 8.32
N GLN A 6 12.71 16.18 8.48
CA GLN A 6 13.70 16.20 7.41
C GLN A 6 14.56 14.93 7.53
N ALA A 7 14.46 14.03 6.56
CA ALA A 7 15.30 12.85 6.53
C ALA A 7 16.46 13.04 5.54
N ARG A 8 17.65 12.61 5.93
CA ARG A 8 18.82 12.62 5.06
C ARG A 8 18.97 11.27 4.37
N CYS A 9 19.18 11.27 3.07
CA CYS A 9 19.53 10.07 2.33
C CYS A 9 21.01 9.72 2.61
N GLU A 10 21.24 8.62 3.33
CA GLU A 10 22.60 8.18 3.70
C GLU A 10 23.24 7.39 2.56
N TYR A 11 22.51 6.44 1.99
CA TYR A 11 22.94 5.68 0.82
C TYR A 11 21.74 5.20 0.01
N MET A 12 22.02 4.74 -1.20
CA MET A 12 21.01 4.11 -2.05
C MET A 12 21.64 3.04 -2.93
N HIS A 13 20.88 2.04 -3.31
CA HIS A 13 21.29 1.03 -4.28
C HIS A 13 20.13 0.60 -5.17
N ALA A 14 20.49 0.06 -6.34
CA ALA A 14 19.50 -0.48 -7.28
C ALA A 14 19.16 -1.92 -6.92
N GLU A 15 17.88 -2.24 -7.05
CA GLU A 15 17.32 -3.59 -7.00
C GLU A 15 16.70 -3.96 -8.34
N ALA A 16 16.39 -5.25 -8.51
CA ALA A 16 15.71 -5.74 -9.70
C ALA A 16 14.35 -5.07 -9.92
N GLY A 17 13.81 -5.18 -11.12
CA GLY A 17 12.46 -4.71 -11.46
C GLY A 17 12.29 -3.19 -11.48
N GLY A 18 13.39 -2.42 -11.63
CA GLY A 18 13.36 -0.95 -11.62
C GLY A 18 13.07 -0.35 -10.25
N ILE A 19 13.46 -1.07 -9.20
CA ILE A 19 13.37 -0.65 -7.80
C ILE A 19 14.71 -0.04 -7.39
N LYS A 20 14.66 1.00 -6.56
CA LYS A 20 15.80 1.57 -5.85
C LYS A 20 15.48 1.61 -4.35
N VAL A 21 16.42 1.14 -3.54
CA VAL A 21 16.35 1.26 -2.09
C VAL A 21 17.03 2.54 -1.67
N PHE A 22 16.40 3.26 -0.74
CA PHE A 22 16.92 4.48 -0.12
C PHE A 22 17.00 4.26 1.38
N ALA A 23 18.18 4.45 1.95
CA ALA A 23 18.38 4.50 3.39
C ALA A 23 18.26 5.95 3.85
N LEU A 24 17.32 6.22 4.73
CA LEU A 24 16.94 7.54 5.19
C LEU A 24 17.18 7.66 6.69
N ARG A 25 17.94 8.67 7.11
CA ARG A 25 18.14 9.01 8.52
C ARG A 25 17.22 10.14 8.94
N ALA A 26 16.44 9.92 9.99
CA ALA A 26 15.49 10.88 10.54
C ALA A 26 16.19 11.94 11.39
N ASN A 27 16.78 12.95 10.76
CA ASN A 27 17.53 13.99 11.43
C ASN A 27 16.65 14.89 12.28
N GLY A 28 17.03 15.13 13.55
CA GLY A 28 16.34 16.04 14.45
C GLY A 28 14.91 15.61 14.83
N ALA A 29 14.55 14.36 14.57
CA ALA A 29 13.30 13.80 15.04
C ALA A 29 13.34 13.62 16.57
N ASP A 30 12.23 13.93 17.23
CA ASP A 30 12.10 13.63 18.65
C ASP A 30 12.00 12.11 18.92
N THR A 31 12.25 11.71 20.16
CA THR A 31 12.15 10.31 20.58
C THR A 31 10.75 9.74 20.37
N GLY A 32 9.70 10.55 20.45
CA GLY A 32 8.32 10.14 20.20
C GLY A 32 8.13 9.71 18.75
N PHE A 33 8.69 10.46 17.79
CA PHE A 33 8.69 10.09 16.38
C PHE A 33 9.51 8.82 16.12
N LEU A 34 10.75 8.76 16.62
CA LEU A 34 11.63 7.60 16.41
C LEU A 34 11.01 6.30 16.93
N ASN A 35 10.35 6.33 18.07
CA ASN A 35 9.65 5.18 18.64
C ASN A 35 8.44 4.70 17.80
N THR A 36 7.98 5.51 16.85
CA THR A 36 6.90 5.10 15.93
C THR A 36 7.41 4.36 14.69
N LEU A 37 8.70 4.55 14.33
CA LEU A 37 9.30 3.90 13.17
C LEU A 37 9.43 2.40 13.42
N GLN A 38 8.88 1.60 12.52
CA GLN A 38 8.96 0.14 12.59
C GLN A 38 8.83 -0.50 11.22
N PRO A 39 9.39 -1.69 10.99
CA PRO A 39 9.20 -2.45 9.75
C PRO A 39 7.70 -2.68 9.46
N GLY A 40 7.30 -2.48 8.21
CA GLY A 40 5.90 -2.51 7.79
C GLY A 40 5.13 -1.21 8.06
N GLY A 41 5.65 -0.29 8.88
CA GLY A 41 5.16 1.08 8.96
C GLY A 41 5.36 1.83 7.64
N HIS A 42 4.72 2.99 7.50
CA HIS A 42 4.82 3.79 6.29
C HIS A 42 5.42 5.15 6.58
N VAL A 43 6.21 5.64 5.63
CA VAL A 43 6.57 7.06 5.56
C VAL A 43 5.95 7.66 4.31
N SER A 44 5.45 8.87 4.45
CA SER A 44 4.93 9.65 3.34
C SER A 44 5.99 10.67 2.92
N ILE A 45 6.55 10.48 1.73
CA ILE A 45 7.48 11.44 1.13
C ILE A 45 6.70 12.60 0.53
N ILE A 46 7.13 13.82 0.85
CA ILE A 46 6.51 15.05 0.37
C ILE A 46 7.45 15.68 -0.66
N ARG A 47 6.96 15.87 -1.87
CA ARG A 47 7.63 16.62 -2.93
C ARG A 47 6.92 17.95 -3.12
N TYR A 48 7.67 19.04 -3.10
CA TYR A 48 7.20 20.35 -3.49
C TYR A 48 7.62 20.59 -4.97
N PRO A 49 6.67 20.59 -5.93
CA PRO A 49 6.99 20.93 -7.31
C PRO A 49 7.41 22.39 -7.43
N ASP A 50 8.31 22.71 -8.38
CA ASP A 50 8.76 24.07 -8.61
C ASP A 50 7.58 25.00 -8.97
N PHE A 51 7.56 26.18 -8.36
CA PHE A 51 6.86 27.43 -8.66
C PHE A 51 5.33 27.53 -8.65
N SER A 52 4.50 26.48 -8.60
CA SER A 52 3.03 26.66 -8.50
C SER A 52 2.20 25.41 -8.20
N GLY A 53 2.81 24.27 -8.00
CA GLY A 53 2.07 23.00 -7.79
C GLY A 53 1.78 22.71 -6.32
N SER A 54 0.62 22.16 -6.03
CA SER A 54 0.32 21.60 -4.73
C SER A 54 1.32 20.51 -4.33
N PRO A 55 1.69 20.37 -3.06
CA PRO A 55 2.61 19.33 -2.60
C PRO A 55 2.12 17.93 -3.03
N GLN A 56 3.02 17.17 -3.61
CA GLN A 56 2.76 15.78 -3.96
C GLN A 56 3.23 14.88 -2.82
N GLN A 57 2.40 13.93 -2.42
CA GLN A 57 2.67 13.03 -1.31
C GLN A 57 2.45 11.58 -1.73
N ARG A 58 3.40 10.68 -1.39
CA ARG A 58 3.28 9.24 -1.64
C ARG A 58 3.84 8.46 -0.46
N PHE A 59 3.18 7.34 -0.19
CA PHE A 59 3.50 6.44 0.91
C PHE A 59 4.43 5.33 0.45
N TYR A 60 5.40 5.01 1.30
CA TYR A 60 6.36 3.92 1.10
C TYR A 60 6.50 3.13 2.39
N SER A 61 6.47 1.80 2.29
CA SER A 61 6.69 0.93 3.44
C SER A 61 8.14 1.03 3.91
N ILE A 62 8.35 1.11 5.21
CA ILE A 62 9.66 0.91 5.84
C ILE A 62 9.99 -0.56 5.68
N THR A 63 11.00 -0.88 4.86
CA THR A 63 11.40 -2.25 4.55
C THR A 63 12.44 -2.82 5.51
N ARG A 64 13.16 -1.95 6.23
CA ARG A 64 14.17 -2.33 7.22
C ARG A 64 14.41 -1.16 8.19
N MET A 65 14.69 -1.48 9.44
CA MET A 65 15.33 -0.58 10.40
C MET A 65 16.78 -1.03 10.56
N ASN A 66 17.74 -0.18 10.22
CA ASN A 66 19.16 -0.44 10.41
C ASN A 66 19.66 0.08 11.78
N GLU A 67 19.10 1.22 12.19
CA GLU A 67 19.29 1.87 13.48
C GLU A 67 17.95 2.49 13.89
N PRO A 68 17.77 2.94 15.13
CA PRO A 68 16.49 3.54 15.56
C PRO A 68 16.05 4.74 14.72
N ASP A 69 16.99 5.48 14.13
CA ASP A 69 16.74 6.65 13.28
C ASP A 69 17.08 6.43 11.80
N LEU A 70 17.61 5.26 11.43
CA LEU A 70 18.01 4.91 10.07
C LEU A 70 17.15 3.76 9.52
N PHE A 71 16.36 4.05 8.52
CA PHE A 71 15.46 3.09 7.91
C PHE A 71 15.55 3.07 6.38
N GLU A 72 15.10 1.98 5.79
CA GLU A 72 15.06 1.80 4.34
C GLU A 72 13.64 1.84 3.80
N ILE A 73 13.50 2.44 2.62
CA ILE A 73 12.31 2.32 1.76
C ILE A 73 12.73 1.81 0.38
N ALA A 74 11.87 1.01 -0.25
CA ALA A 74 12.11 0.56 -1.62
C ALA A 74 11.07 1.18 -2.55
N VAL A 75 11.54 1.82 -3.61
CA VAL A 75 10.73 2.65 -4.51
C VAL A 75 10.85 2.15 -5.94
N LYS A 76 9.72 1.79 -6.55
CA LYS A 76 9.65 1.47 -7.98
C LYS A 76 9.45 2.73 -8.80
N ARG A 77 10.23 2.90 -9.86
CA ARG A 77 10.04 3.98 -10.83
C ARG A 77 8.73 3.78 -11.60
N THR A 78 7.90 4.81 -11.71
CA THR A 78 6.59 4.72 -12.38
C THR A 78 6.56 5.35 -13.77
N GLY A 79 7.47 6.28 -14.08
CA GLY A 79 7.50 6.99 -15.37
C GLY A 79 6.49 8.14 -15.51
N HIS A 80 5.77 8.49 -14.44
CA HIS A 80 4.71 9.52 -14.47
C HIS A 80 5.12 10.88 -13.90
N ARG A 81 6.42 11.15 -13.77
CA ARG A 81 6.99 12.40 -13.21
C ARG A 81 6.49 12.74 -11.79
N GLY A 82 6.05 11.73 -11.04
CA GLY A 82 5.59 11.86 -9.65
C GLY A 82 6.72 11.77 -8.62
N VAL A 83 6.35 11.52 -7.36
CA VAL A 83 7.31 11.40 -6.23
C VAL A 83 8.32 10.27 -6.45
N SER A 84 7.90 9.11 -7.00
CA SER A 84 8.81 8.00 -7.28
C SER A 84 9.87 8.36 -8.32
N ASP A 85 9.50 9.08 -9.37
CA ASP A 85 10.45 9.51 -10.41
C ASP A 85 11.40 10.59 -9.89
N TYR A 86 10.91 11.50 -9.03
CA TYR A 86 11.74 12.47 -8.32
C TYR A 86 12.80 11.77 -7.45
N LEU A 87 12.40 10.77 -6.64
CA LEU A 87 13.33 9.99 -5.84
C LEU A 87 14.41 9.32 -6.72
N HIS A 88 14.02 8.72 -7.84
CA HIS A 88 14.95 8.04 -8.73
C HIS A 88 15.91 8.97 -9.48
N SER A 89 15.46 10.17 -9.88
CA SER A 89 16.22 11.06 -10.77
C SER A 89 16.98 12.18 -10.05
N THR A 90 16.49 12.61 -8.89
CA THR A 90 16.97 13.83 -8.22
C THR A 90 17.66 13.54 -6.90
N VAL A 91 17.13 12.55 -6.12
CA VAL A 91 17.67 12.24 -4.81
C VAL A 91 19.00 11.49 -4.95
N LYS A 92 19.98 11.93 -4.21
CA LYS A 92 21.33 11.36 -4.08
C LYS A 92 21.75 11.36 -2.60
N GLU A 93 22.87 10.71 -2.30
CA GLU A 93 23.46 10.74 -0.96
C GLU A 93 23.65 12.18 -0.46
N GLY A 94 23.27 12.42 0.79
CA GLY A 94 23.24 13.73 1.42
C GLY A 94 21.98 14.55 1.14
N SER A 95 21.10 14.16 0.22
CA SER A 95 19.84 14.87 -0.03
C SER A 95 18.94 14.86 1.20
N ILE A 96 18.30 16.00 1.45
CA ILE A 96 17.30 16.15 2.52
C ILE A 96 15.90 16.02 1.93
N ILE A 97 15.09 15.17 2.54
CA ILE A 97 13.76 14.78 2.04
C ILE A 97 12.73 15.03 3.14
N PRO A 98 11.72 15.90 2.92
CA PRO A 98 10.63 16.06 3.87
C PRO A 98 9.72 14.84 3.85
N LEU A 99 9.41 14.31 5.02
CA LEU A 99 8.52 13.18 5.18
C LEU A 99 7.67 13.25 6.45
N GLN A 100 6.63 12.42 6.47
CA GLN A 100 5.77 12.19 7.63
C GLN A 100 5.65 10.68 7.88
N TYR A 101 5.53 10.28 9.13
CA TYR A 101 5.20 8.91 9.48
C TYR A 101 3.69 8.66 9.33
N ALA A 102 3.34 7.47 8.88
CA ALA A 102 1.98 6.97 8.90
C ALA A 102 1.98 5.54 9.47
N ALA A 103 1.20 5.33 10.49
CA ALA A 103 1.06 4.01 11.10
C ALA A 103 0.49 3.00 10.09
N SER A 104 1.02 1.78 10.10
CA SER A 104 0.42 0.63 9.42
C SER A 104 -0.37 -0.21 10.41
N THR A 105 -1.41 -0.87 9.91
CA THR A 105 -2.14 -1.89 10.66
C THR A 105 -1.48 -3.26 10.57
N VAL A 106 -0.49 -3.41 9.67
CA VAL A 106 0.20 -4.68 9.40
C VAL A 106 1.63 -4.58 9.89
N THR A 107 1.88 -5.15 11.05
CA THR A 107 3.19 -5.22 11.71
C THR A 107 3.49 -6.66 12.12
N VAL A 108 4.72 -6.95 12.51
CA VAL A 108 5.05 -8.28 13.04
C VAL A 108 4.19 -8.64 14.24
N ALA A 109 3.90 -7.70 15.13
CA ALA A 109 3.02 -7.94 16.28
C ALA A 109 1.60 -8.40 15.87
N SER A 110 1.11 -7.97 14.68
CA SER A 110 -0.21 -8.39 14.20
C SER A 110 -0.25 -9.82 13.65
N ILE A 111 0.90 -10.41 13.35
CA ILE A 111 1.00 -11.75 12.72
C ILE A 111 1.77 -12.79 13.55
N SER A 112 2.57 -12.40 14.52
CA SER A 112 3.46 -13.30 15.28
C SER A 112 2.73 -14.31 16.17
N ASN A 113 1.48 -14.06 16.53
CA ASN A 113 0.69 -14.98 17.35
C ASN A 113 0.07 -16.16 16.56
N PHE A 114 0.21 -16.18 15.24
CA PHE A 114 -0.27 -17.27 14.41
C PHE A 114 0.82 -18.34 14.23
N GLN A 115 0.43 -19.59 14.12
CA GLN A 115 1.39 -20.67 13.82
C GLN A 115 1.87 -20.62 12.37
N ARG A 116 0.98 -20.25 11.45
CA ARG A 116 1.26 -20.16 10.01
C ARG A 116 0.74 -18.87 9.43
N VAL A 117 1.57 -18.21 8.66
CA VAL A 117 1.27 -16.96 7.95
C VAL A 117 1.55 -17.15 6.48
N ALA A 118 0.58 -16.87 5.64
CA ALA A 118 0.78 -16.79 4.20
C ALA A 118 0.93 -15.33 3.77
N MET A 119 1.84 -15.05 2.86
CA MET A 119 2.03 -13.72 2.28
C MET A 119 1.93 -13.82 0.76
N LEU A 120 1.11 -12.97 0.15
CA LEU A 120 0.94 -12.90 -1.30
C LEU A 120 1.32 -11.49 -1.77
N ALA A 121 2.29 -11.38 -2.67
CA ALA A 121 2.71 -10.07 -3.15
C ALA A 121 2.88 -10.02 -4.66
N GLY A 122 2.51 -8.86 -5.25
CA GLY A 122 2.68 -8.57 -6.66
C GLY A 122 3.48 -7.30 -6.91
N GLY A 123 4.54 -7.39 -7.71
CA GLY A 123 5.39 -6.26 -8.05
C GLY A 123 5.97 -5.56 -6.82
N ILE A 124 5.82 -4.22 -6.73
CA ILE A 124 6.34 -3.43 -5.60
C ILE A 124 5.66 -3.79 -4.26
N GLY A 125 4.52 -4.49 -4.27
CA GLY A 125 3.89 -4.97 -3.03
C GLY A 125 4.77 -5.91 -2.21
N VAL A 126 5.86 -6.41 -2.74
CA VAL A 126 6.87 -7.20 -2.01
C VAL A 126 7.48 -6.45 -0.82
N THR A 127 7.41 -5.11 -0.79
CA THR A 127 8.02 -4.28 0.26
C THR A 127 7.47 -4.56 1.66
N LEU A 128 6.17 -4.74 1.80
CA LEU A 128 5.56 -5.08 3.09
C LEU A 128 5.95 -6.49 3.57
N PRO A 129 5.79 -7.58 2.77
CA PRO A 129 6.32 -8.88 3.15
C PRO A 129 7.80 -8.86 3.52
N MET A 130 8.66 -8.18 2.77
CA MET A 130 10.09 -8.09 3.08
C MET A 130 10.34 -7.42 4.43
N ALA A 131 9.60 -6.36 4.75
CA ALA A 131 9.69 -5.72 6.06
C ALA A 131 9.38 -6.71 7.20
N LEU A 132 8.27 -7.44 7.07
CA LEU A 132 7.84 -8.41 8.08
C LEU A 132 8.81 -9.59 8.19
N ILE A 133 9.27 -10.14 7.07
CA ILE A 133 10.20 -11.29 7.02
C ILE A 133 11.55 -10.91 7.64
N ARG A 134 12.10 -9.74 7.34
CA ARG A 134 13.36 -9.23 7.93
C ARG A 134 13.27 -9.10 9.45
N GLU A 135 12.15 -8.59 9.94
CA GLU A 135 11.92 -8.46 11.37
C GLU A 135 11.75 -9.85 12.04
N LEU A 136 10.99 -10.76 11.41
CA LEU A 136 10.87 -12.15 11.88
C LEU A 136 12.24 -12.85 11.90
N ALA A 137 13.08 -12.63 10.89
CA ALA A 137 14.43 -13.19 10.85
C ALA A 137 15.31 -12.62 11.99
N SER A 138 15.15 -11.34 12.34
CA SER A 138 15.83 -10.74 13.48
C SER A 138 15.37 -11.36 14.80
N LEU A 139 14.06 -11.55 14.96
CA LEU A 139 13.47 -12.20 16.15
C LEU A 139 13.93 -13.65 16.27
N SER A 140 13.91 -14.43 15.18
CA SER A 140 14.37 -15.82 15.14
C SER A 140 15.84 -15.94 15.52
N ARG A 141 16.71 -15.08 15.00
CA ARG A 141 18.14 -15.02 15.39
C ARG A 141 18.35 -14.68 16.86
N SER A 142 17.41 -13.96 17.47
CA SER A 142 17.40 -13.67 18.91
C SER A 142 16.80 -14.79 19.76
N GLY A 143 16.52 -15.95 19.15
CA GLY A 143 15.94 -17.13 19.85
C GLY A 143 14.46 -17.00 20.16
N LYS A 144 13.75 -16.02 19.60
CA LYS A 144 12.30 -15.88 19.76
C LYS A 144 11.57 -16.78 18.78
N HIS A 145 10.44 -17.33 19.22
CA HIS A 145 9.56 -18.08 18.34
C HIS A 145 8.95 -17.16 17.26
N VAL A 146 8.93 -17.65 16.03
CA VAL A 146 8.32 -16.98 14.87
C VAL A 146 7.37 -17.92 14.14
N PRO A 147 6.32 -17.44 13.48
CA PRO A 147 5.41 -18.27 12.71
C PRO A 147 6.12 -18.90 11.50
N ALA A 148 5.61 -20.05 11.05
CA ALA A 148 5.97 -20.56 9.73
C ALA A 148 5.38 -19.64 8.65
N VAL A 149 6.23 -19.13 7.74
CA VAL A 149 5.85 -18.16 6.71
C VAL A 149 6.01 -18.78 5.33
N THR A 150 4.97 -18.71 4.51
CA THR A 150 5.02 -19.03 3.09
C THR A 150 4.74 -17.77 2.28
N LEU A 151 5.70 -17.35 1.44
CA LEU A 151 5.59 -16.18 0.57
C LEU A 151 5.34 -16.59 -0.89
N LEU A 152 4.24 -16.14 -1.48
CA LEU A 152 3.94 -16.26 -2.90
C LEU A 152 4.13 -14.90 -3.58
N LEU A 153 5.04 -14.84 -4.54
CA LEU A 153 5.38 -13.64 -5.30
C LEU A 153 4.87 -13.74 -6.74
N CYS A 154 4.42 -12.62 -7.31
CA CYS A 154 4.05 -12.53 -8.73
C CYS A 154 4.87 -11.44 -9.42
N PHE A 155 5.65 -11.83 -10.42
CA PHE A 155 6.48 -10.92 -11.22
C PHE A 155 6.36 -11.22 -12.71
N PRO A 156 6.57 -10.25 -13.61
CA PRO A 156 6.55 -10.48 -15.03
C PRO A 156 7.66 -11.44 -15.50
N ARG A 157 8.87 -11.27 -14.99
CA ARG A 157 10.08 -12.02 -15.36
C ARG A 157 10.89 -12.39 -14.13
N VAL A 158 11.72 -13.40 -14.21
CA VAL A 158 12.66 -13.81 -13.15
C VAL A 158 13.61 -12.64 -12.80
N ALA A 159 14.13 -11.96 -13.82
CA ALA A 159 15.04 -10.81 -13.64
C ALA A 159 14.38 -9.58 -12.97
N ASP A 160 13.06 -9.55 -12.82
CA ASP A 160 12.35 -8.45 -12.17
C ASP A 160 12.13 -8.68 -10.67
N VAL A 161 12.52 -9.84 -10.12
CA VAL A 161 12.30 -10.20 -8.71
C VAL A 161 13.33 -9.50 -7.81
N PRO A 162 12.94 -8.50 -7.01
CA PRO A 162 13.85 -7.85 -6.09
C PRO A 162 14.12 -8.73 -4.87
N PHE A 163 15.23 -8.47 -4.19
CA PHE A 163 15.64 -9.16 -2.95
C PHE A 163 15.76 -10.70 -3.11
N LEU A 164 15.89 -11.20 -4.34
CA LEU A 164 15.87 -12.64 -4.61
C LEU A 164 16.98 -13.38 -3.85
N HIS A 165 18.18 -12.80 -3.76
CA HIS A 165 19.30 -13.40 -3.04
C HIS A 165 18.96 -13.57 -1.54
N GLU A 166 18.39 -12.55 -0.91
CA GLU A 166 17.99 -12.57 0.51
C GLU A 166 16.86 -13.61 0.77
N LEU A 167 15.90 -13.72 -0.17
CA LEU A 167 14.83 -14.70 -0.09
C LEU A 167 15.36 -16.13 -0.19
N LEU A 168 16.28 -16.39 -1.12
CA LEU A 168 16.93 -17.70 -1.29
C LEU A 168 17.77 -18.06 -0.05
N GLU A 169 18.54 -17.12 0.48
CA GLU A 169 19.33 -17.34 1.68
C GLU A 169 18.46 -17.73 2.87
N LEU A 170 17.36 -17.01 3.08
CA LEU A 170 16.42 -17.32 4.17
C LEU A 170 15.76 -18.68 4.01
N ASP A 171 15.29 -19.03 2.82
CA ASP A 171 14.66 -20.33 2.56
C ASP A 171 15.63 -21.50 2.74
N LEU A 172 16.92 -21.30 2.42
CA LEU A 172 17.96 -22.32 2.56
C LEU A 172 18.51 -22.45 3.99
N THR A 173 18.43 -21.39 4.79
CA THR A 173 19.08 -21.33 6.11
C THR A 173 18.12 -21.39 7.28
N THR A 174 16.80 -21.34 7.04
CA THR A 174 15.79 -21.37 8.09
C THR A 174 14.71 -22.40 7.81
N ASP A 175 14.07 -22.90 8.86
CA ASP A 175 12.99 -23.89 8.79
C ASP A 175 11.59 -23.25 8.86
N TRP A 176 11.52 -21.95 9.16
CA TRP A 176 10.26 -21.24 9.32
C TRP A 176 9.83 -20.46 8.06
N PHE A 177 10.69 -20.31 7.06
CA PHE A 177 10.42 -19.50 5.87
C PHE A 177 10.54 -20.33 4.58
N THR A 178 9.54 -20.18 3.70
CA THR A 178 9.58 -20.71 2.32
C THR A 178 8.97 -19.70 1.36
N PHE A 179 9.41 -19.73 0.08
CA PHE A 179 8.80 -18.86 -0.93
C PHE A 179 8.68 -19.51 -2.29
N ARG A 180 7.77 -18.96 -3.12
CA ARG A 180 7.63 -19.27 -4.55
C ARG A 180 7.36 -18.01 -5.34
N VAL A 181 7.93 -17.94 -6.54
CA VAL A 181 7.74 -16.85 -7.50
C VAL A 181 6.94 -17.37 -8.69
N PHE A 182 5.83 -16.73 -8.97
CA PHE A 182 5.01 -16.96 -10.14
C PHE A 182 5.38 -15.96 -11.23
N VAL A 183 5.88 -16.46 -12.36
CA VAL A 183 6.38 -15.66 -13.49
C VAL A 183 5.31 -15.57 -14.56
N THR A 184 4.84 -14.34 -14.84
CA THR A 184 3.59 -14.14 -15.59
C THR A 184 3.77 -13.78 -17.07
N ARG A 185 4.96 -13.39 -17.50
CA ARG A 185 5.24 -12.90 -18.88
C ARG A 185 6.53 -13.45 -19.49
N GLU A 186 7.12 -14.43 -18.87
CA GLU A 186 8.30 -15.13 -19.36
C GLU A 186 7.98 -16.61 -19.37
N ASP A 187 8.37 -17.30 -20.45
CA ASP A 187 8.24 -18.75 -20.53
C ASP A 187 9.38 -19.40 -19.74
N ILE A 188 9.02 -20.09 -18.68
CA ILE A 188 9.97 -20.75 -17.78
C ILE A 188 9.56 -22.20 -17.52
N GLN A 189 10.54 -23.03 -17.27
CA GLN A 189 10.27 -24.36 -16.70
C GLN A 189 10.00 -24.24 -15.19
N ALA A 190 8.98 -24.95 -14.72
CA ALA A 190 8.65 -25.00 -13.30
C ALA A 190 9.79 -25.64 -12.50
N CYS A 191 10.15 -25.04 -11.39
CA CYS A 191 11.09 -25.60 -10.41
C CYS A 191 10.62 -25.26 -8.96
N THR A 192 11.43 -25.59 -7.98
CA THR A 192 11.07 -25.42 -6.56
C THR A 192 10.62 -23.98 -6.25
N HIS A 193 11.38 -22.98 -6.71
CA HIS A 193 11.11 -21.58 -6.39
C HIS A 193 10.37 -20.81 -7.48
N PHE A 194 10.35 -21.32 -8.72
CA PHE A 194 9.75 -20.60 -9.86
C PHE A 194 8.67 -21.43 -10.53
N GLN A 195 7.52 -20.81 -10.73
CA GLN A 195 6.35 -21.42 -11.38
C GLN A 195 5.85 -20.49 -12.49
N PRO A 196 5.41 -21.03 -13.64
CA PRO A 196 4.80 -20.22 -14.69
C PRO A 196 3.41 -19.73 -14.29
N GLY A 197 3.03 -18.55 -14.76
CA GLY A 197 1.69 -18.01 -14.63
C GLY A 197 1.43 -17.29 -13.29
N ARG A 198 0.23 -17.47 -12.72
CA ARG A 198 -0.22 -16.90 -11.45
C ARG A 198 -0.56 -17.99 -10.44
N PRO A 199 -0.54 -17.70 -9.14
CA PRO A 199 -1.01 -18.66 -8.13
C PRO A 199 -2.42 -19.17 -8.47
N SER A 200 -2.55 -20.47 -8.67
CA SER A 200 -3.82 -21.16 -8.86
C SER A 200 -4.50 -21.45 -7.51
N ASP A 201 -5.70 -22.02 -7.52
CA ASP A 201 -6.35 -22.47 -6.30
C ASP A 201 -5.58 -23.62 -5.65
N GLN A 202 -4.96 -24.50 -6.46
CA GLN A 202 -4.04 -25.53 -5.96
C GLN A 202 -2.82 -24.90 -5.25
N SER A 203 -2.30 -23.77 -5.74
CA SER A 203 -1.22 -23.04 -5.06
C SER A 203 -1.66 -22.49 -3.70
N LEU A 204 -2.91 -22.04 -3.58
CA LEU A 204 -3.49 -21.59 -2.31
C LEU A 204 -3.73 -22.78 -1.38
N GLU A 205 -4.17 -23.93 -1.88
CA GLU A 205 -4.33 -25.15 -1.07
C GLU A 205 -3.03 -25.58 -0.39
N ALA A 206 -1.91 -25.42 -1.08
CA ALA A 206 -0.59 -25.72 -0.54
C ALA A 206 -0.16 -24.86 0.65
N LEU A 207 -0.88 -23.76 0.96
CA LEU A 207 -0.62 -22.90 2.13
C LEU A 207 -1.03 -23.51 3.49
N GLN A 208 -1.67 -24.69 3.48
CA GLN A 208 -1.94 -25.52 4.67
C GLN A 208 -2.67 -24.78 5.82
N GLN A 209 -3.82 -24.18 5.54
CA GLN A 209 -4.66 -23.50 6.55
C GLN A 209 -3.90 -22.40 7.33
N PRO A 210 -3.50 -21.30 6.69
CA PRO A 210 -2.84 -20.19 7.39
C PRO A 210 -3.81 -19.55 8.40
N GLY A 211 -3.31 -19.20 9.58
CA GLY A 211 -4.07 -18.43 10.57
C GLY A 211 -4.15 -16.95 10.21
N ALA A 212 -3.17 -16.46 9.44
CA ALA A 212 -3.17 -15.10 8.89
C ALA A 212 -2.70 -15.09 7.45
N VAL A 213 -3.26 -14.18 6.64
CA VAL A 213 -2.84 -13.93 5.26
C VAL A 213 -2.59 -12.45 5.05
N VAL A 214 -1.40 -12.13 4.52
CA VAL A 214 -0.99 -10.76 4.15
C VAL A 214 -0.98 -10.65 2.63
N ILE A 215 -1.73 -9.71 2.07
CA ILE A 215 -1.81 -9.48 0.62
C ILE A 215 -1.34 -8.06 0.32
N CYS A 216 -0.36 -7.92 -0.57
CA CYS A 216 0.15 -6.61 -0.95
C CYS A 216 0.49 -6.55 -2.46
N GLY A 217 -0.03 -5.52 -3.16
CA GLY A 217 0.20 -5.38 -4.58
C GLY A 217 -0.60 -4.26 -5.22
N SER A 218 -0.85 -4.37 -6.53
CA SER A 218 -1.80 -3.47 -7.18
C SER A 218 -3.21 -3.68 -6.61
N ARG A 219 -4.07 -2.68 -6.75
CA ARG A 219 -5.47 -2.76 -6.30
C ARG A 219 -6.18 -3.99 -6.84
N THR A 220 -6.04 -4.25 -8.14
CA THR A 220 -6.62 -5.43 -8.79
C THR A 220 -6.09 -6.72 -8.20
N PHE A 221 -4.78 -6.82 -7.99
CA PHE A 221 -4.14 -7.99 -7.36
C PHE A 221 -4.67 -8.22 -5.93
N ALA A 222 -4.66 -7.18 -5.11
CA ALA A 222 -5.10 -7.28 -3.73
C ALA A 222 -6.59 -7.63 -3.62
N HIS A 223 -7.44 -7.09 -4.49
CA HIS A 223 -8.87 -7.38 -4.53
C HIS A 223 -9.13 -8.83 -4.96
N GLU A 224 -8.51 -9.29 -6.06
CA GLU A 224 -8.63 -10.66 -6.56
C GLU A 224 -8.24 -11.68 -5.49
N PHE A 225 -7.04 -11.54 -4.91
CA PHE A 225 -6.58 -12.49 -3.91
C PHE A 225 -7.33 -12.40 -2.59
N ARG A 226 -7.84 -11.22 -2.20
CA ARG A 226 -8.74 -11.08 -1.04
C ARG A 226 -9.99 -11.94 -1.20
N GLN A 227 -10.65 -11.91 -2.35
CA GLN A 227 -11.85 -12.72 -2.61
C GLN A 227 -11.52 -14.22 -2.55
N ARG A 228 -10.46 -14.66 -3.23
CA ARG A 228 -10.03 -16.06 -3.28
C ARG A 228 -9.64 -16.59 -1.90
N VAL A 229 -8.88 -15.79 -1.12
CA VAL A 229 -8.45 -16.13 0.25
C VAL A 229 -9.65 -16.21 1.20
N ASN A 230 -10.57 -15.26 1.16
CA ASN A 230 -11.78 -15.30 1.98
C ASN A 230 -12.63 -16.54 1.68
N HIS A 231 -12.74 -16.92 0.42
CA HIS A 231 -13.46 -18.14 0.03
C HIS A 231 -12.74 -19.40 0.53
N ARG A 232 -11.41 -19.46 0.39
CA ARG A 232 -10.62 -20.65 0.66
C ARG A 232 -10.27 -20.83 2.14
N PHE A 233 -10.06 -19.73 2.86
CA PHE A 233 -9.66 -19.69 4.26
C PHE A 233 -10.56 -18.74 5.09
N PRO A 234 -11.85 -19.05 5.25
CA PRO A 234 -12.80 -18.13 5.90
C PRO A 234 -12.46 -17.83 7.36
N GLY A 235 -11.63 -18.67 8.02
CA GLY A 235 -11.16 -18.46 9.40
C GLY A 235 -9.82 -17.71 9.51
N ALA A 236 -9.14 -17.41 8.39
CA ALA A 236 -7.87 -16.72 8.42
C ALA A 236 -8.05 -15.21 8.64
N ARG A 237 -7.22 -14.63 9.50
CA ARG A 237 -7.17 -13.18 9.63
C ARG A 237 -6.51 -12.58 8.40
N LEU A 238 -7.24 -11.72 7.69
CA LEU A 238 -6.78 -11.13 6.44
C LEU A 238 -6.27 -9.70 6.65
N PHE A 239 -5.08 -9.44 6.13
CA PHE A 239 -4.46 -8.12 6.00
C PHE A 239 -4.23 -7.84 4.53
N ALA A 240 -4.70 -6.71 4.01
CA ALA A 240 -4.50 -6.36 2.61
C ALA A 240 -4.10 -4.89 2.48
N GLU A 241 -3.08 -4.64 1.66
CA GLU A 241 -2.61 -3.30 1.33
C GLU A 241 -2.42 -3.11 -0.17
N SER A 242 -2.71 -1.92 -0.65
CA SER A 242 -2.41 -1.53 -2.03
C SER A 242 -2.00 -0.06 -2.10
N PHE A 243 -0.86 0.22 -2.72
CA PHE A 243 -0.35 1.58 -2.91
C PHE A 243 -0.73 2.19 -4.26
N THR A 244 -1.54 1.48 -5.04
CA THR A 244 -2.04 1.99 -6.32
C THR A 244 -3.28 2.85 -6.07
N PRO A 245 -3.29 4.13 -6.45
CA PRO A 245 -4.51 4.95 -6.42
C PRO A 245 -5.63 4.29 -7.22
N PRO A 246 -6.90 4.60 -6.92
CA PRO A 246 -8.03 4.20 -7.76
C PRO A 246 -7.81 4.67 -9.20
N SER A 247 -8.21 3.85 -10.16
CA SER A 247 -8.17 4.23 -11.56
C SER A 247 -9.29 5.22 -11.81
N SER A 248 -8.99 6.39 -12.40
CA SER A 248 -10.02 7.20 -13.03
C SER A 248 -10.80 6.33 -14.04
N PRO A 249 -12.11 6.48 -14.19
CA PRO A 249 -12.85 5.77 -15.23
C PRO A 249 -12.14 6.02 -16.56
N ARG A 250 -11.78 4.95 -17.28
CA ARG A 250 -11.47 5.10 -18.70
C ARG A 250 -12.73 5.62 -19.33
N GLU A 251 -12.67 6.80 -19.93
CA GLU A 251 -13.75 7.34 -20.72
C GLU A 251 -14.18 6.26 -21.71
N SER A 252 -15.40 5.77 -21.53
CA SER A 252 -16.07 5.06 -22.61
C SER A 252 -16.39 6.12 -23.65
N PRO A 253 -15.96 5.98 -24.92
CA PRO A 253 -16.07 7.05 -25.93
C PRO A 253 -17.50 7.51 -26.25
N LEU A 254 -18.52 7.02 -25.58
CA LEU A 254 -19.95 7.19 -25.88
C LEU A 254 -20.80 7.73 -24.71
N ALA A 255 -20.21 8.11 -23.58
CA ALA A 255 -21.00 8.73 -22.52
C ALA A 255 -20.84 10.26 -22.58
N SER A 256 -21.94 10.95 -22.90
CA SER A 256 -22.04 12.40 -22.68
C SER A 256 -21.66 12.75 -21.26
N PRO A 257 -20.98 13.87 -20.99
CA PRO A 257 -20.62 14.27 -19.63
C PRO A 257 -21.90 14.44 -18.81
N THR A 258 -22.22 13.46 -18.00
CA THR A 258 -23.30 13.57 -17.03
C THR A 258 -22.83 14.47 -15.91
N SER A 259 -23.49 15.62 -15.72
CA SER A 259 -23.20 16.50 -14.61
C SER A 259 -23.55 15.81 -13.29
N ALA A 260 -22.66 15.86 -12.34
CA ALA A 260 -22.89 15.43 -10.96
C ALA A 260 -22.63 16.61 -10.02
N ARG A 261 -23.28 16.60 -8.86
CA ARG A 261 -23.05 17.59 -7.80
C ARG A 261 -22.85 16.87 -6.48
N LEU A 262 -21.94 17.39 -5.66
CA LEU A 262 -21.80 16.95 -4.28
C LEU A 262 -22.56 17.92 -3.37
N LEU A 263 -23.56 17.44 -2.67
CA LEU A 263 -24.33 18.17 -1.67
C LEU A 263 -23.80 17.84 -0.28
N PHE A 264 -23.58 18.87 0.52
CA PHE A 264 -23.12 18.72 1.92
C PHE A 264 -24.35 18.69 2.84
N ALA A 265 -24.54 17.56 3.52
CA ALA A 265 -25.70 17.37 4.40
C ALA A 265 -25.77 18.38 5.55
N GLU A 266 -24.60 18.86 6.03
CA GLU A 266 -24.50 19.78 7.14
C GLU A 266 -24.91 21.22 6.78
N THR A 267 -24.66 21.63 5.54
CA THR A 267 -24.84 23.04 5.12
C THR A 267 -25.89 23.23 4.04
N GLY A 268 -26.28 22.14 3.33
CA GLY A 268 -27.11 22.22 2.15
C GLY A 268 -26.43 22.84 0.92
N CYS A 269 -25.15 23.21 1.03
CA CYS A 269 -24.39 23.72 -0.10
C CYS A 269 -24.08 22.61 -1.08
N ALA A 270 -23.83 22.97 -2.34
CA ALA A 270 -23.46 22.02 -3.40
C ALA A 270 -22.26 22.56 -4.18
N ILE A 271 -21.45 21.64 -4.70
CA ILE A 271 -20.40 21.91 -5.66
C ILE A 271 -20.59 21.06 -6.91
N GLU A 272 -20.22 21.58 -8.08
CA GLU A 272 -20.14 20.78 -9.30
C GLU A 272 -19.03 19.72 -9.17
N ALA A 273 -19.31 18.52 -9.63
CA ALA A 273 -18.42 17.39 -9.51
C ALA A 273 -18.10 16.79 -10.88
N ASP A 274 -16.81 16.58 -11.10
CA ASP A 274 -16.28 15.84 -12.24
C ASP A 274 -16.40 14.33 -11.95
N THR A 275 -17.21 13.63 -12.75
CA THR A 275 -17.46 12.18 -12.59
C THR A 275 -16.25 11.32 -12.88
N SER A 276 -15.24 11.85 -13.56
CA SER A 276 -13.95 11.18 -13.80
C SER A 276 -13.04 11.21 -12.58
N LYS A 277 -13.31 12.09 -11.63
CA LYS A 277 -12.53 12.27 -10.40
C LYS A 277 -13.20 11.63 -9.20
N SER A 278 -12.38 11.16 -8.25
CA SER A 278 -12.90 10.72 -6.95
C SER A 278 -13.55 11.87 -6.19
N ILE A 279 -14.40 11.55 -5.20
CA ILE A 279 -14.97 12.57 -4.30
C ILE A 279 -13.83 13.37 -3.63
N LEU A 280 -12.75 12.73 -3.24
CA LEU A 280 -11.58 13.41 -2.66
C LEU A 280 -11.01 14.48 -3.60
N GLU A 281 -10.77 14.12 -4.87
CA GLU A 281 -10.21 15.05 -5.86
C GLU A 281 -11.18 16.20 -6.18
N ASN A 282 -12.48 15.93 -6.20
CA ASN A 282 -13.50 16.97 -6.36
C ASN A 282 -13.52 17.95 -5.18
N LEU A 283 -13.45 17.44 -3.93
CA LEU A 283 -13.38 18.28 -2.73
C LEU A 283 -12.11 19.14 -2.73
N GLU A 284 -10.96 18.56 -3.05
CA GLU A 284 -9.69 19.28 -3.12
C GLU A 284 -9.68 20.34 -4.22
N THR A 285 -10.22 20.04 -5.41
CA THR A 285 -10.35 21.00 -6.51
C THR A 285 -11.19 22.22 -6.11
N ASN A 286 -12.19 22.03 -5.25
CA ASN A 286 -13.06 23.09 -4.73
C ASN A 286 -12.60 23.66 -3.38
N ASN A 287 -11.37 23.36 -2.92
CA ASN A 287 -10.80 23.80 -1.66
C ASN A 287 -11.64 23.44 -0.42
N ILE A 288 -12.39 22.33 -0.47
CA ILE A 288 -13.14 21.81 0.67
C ILE A 288 -12.22 20.92 1.50
N PRO A 289 -11.97 21.26 2.78
CA PRO A 289 -11.03 20.53 3.61
C PRO A 289 -11.58 19.14 3.97
N ILE A 290 -10.80 18.11 3.68
CA ILE A 290 -11.03 16.74 4.13
C ILE A 290 -9.69 16.12 4.50
N ARG A 291 -9.67 15.32 5.57
CA ARG A 291 -8.47 14.56 5.90
C ARG A 291 -8.17 13.56 4.78
N SER A 292 -6.97 13.56 4.27
CA SER A 292 -6.52 12.55 3.31
C SER A 292 -5.05 12.22 3.55
N GLN A 293 -4.67 10.95 3.34
CA GLN A 293 -3.28 10.50 3.46
C GLN A 293 -2.89 9.60 2.29
N CYS A 294 -3.26 8.29 2.33
CA CYS A 294 -2.77 7.29 1.37
C CYS A 294 -3.35 7.44 -0.04
N ARG A 295 -4.53 8.01 -0.22
CA ARG A 295 -5.29 8.14 -1.49
C ARG A 295 -5.53 6.81 -2.20
N SER A 296 -5.44 5.69 -1.50
CA SER A 296 -5.52 4.34 -2.07
C SER A 296 -6.43 3.39 -1.28
N GLY A 297 -7.25 3.92 -0.36
CA GLY A 297 -8.26 3.13 0.33
C GLY A 297 -7.73 2.26 1.48
N ILE A 298 -6.55 2.58 2.03
CA ILE A 298 -5.91 1.77 3.07
C ILE A 298 -6.04 2.38 4.46
N CYS A 299 -5.81 3.71 4.57
CA CYS A 299 -5.63 4.35 5.87
C CYS A 299 -6.93 4.83 6.53
N GLY A 300 -8.04 4.91 5.79
CA GLY A 300 -9.32 5.39 6.31
C GLY A 300 -9.39 6.90 6.59
N ALA A 301 -8.31 7.67 6.39
CA ALA A 301 -8.26 9.09 6.75
C ALA A 301 -9.32 9.94 6.04
N CYS A 302 -9.68 9.60 4.81
CA CYS A 302 -10.69 10.30 4.00
C CYS A 302 -12.11 9.71 4.14
N ARG A 303 -12.41 9.11 5.27
CA ARG A 303 -13.73 8.54 5.55
C ARG A 303 -14.77 9.65 5.60
N LEU A 304 -15.87 9.43 4.91
CA LEU A 304 -17.08 10.25 4.92
C LEU A 304 -18.31 9.34 4.96
N ARG A 305 -19.51 9.93 5.04
CA ARG A 305 -20.74 9.20 4.94
C ARG A 305 -21.49 9.65 3.69
N ILE A 306 -21.96 8.70 2.88
CA ILE A 306 -22.88 8.96 1.77
C ILE A 306 -24.29 8.78 2.30
N ILE A 307 -25.10 9.82 2.15
CA ILE A 307 -26.50 9.83 2.59
C ILE A 307 -27.40 9.35 1.47
N SER A 308 -27.15 9.81 0.23
CA SER A 308 -27.95 9.44 -0.94
C SER A 308 -27.21 9.78 -2.23
N GLY A 309 -27.69 9.26 -3.35
CA GLY A 309 -27.20 9.60 -4.67
C GLY A 309 -26.62 8.41 -5.43
N ASN A 310 -26.24 8.66 -6.68
CA ASN A 310 -25.66 7.65 -7.57
C ASN A 310 -24.14 7.79 -7.62
N TYR A 311 -23.45 6.77 -7.12
CA TYR A 311 -22.00 6.76 -7.04
C TYR A 311 -21.45 5.37 -7.35
N ARG A 312 -20.19 5.32 -7.76
CA ARG A 312 -19.39 4.12 -7.93
C ARG A 312 -18.28 4.12 -6.89
N PHE A 313 -17.95 2.97 -6.37
CA PHE A 313 -16.76 2.82 -5.50
C PHE A 313 -15.79 1.81 -6.08
N GLU A 314 -14.52 2.10 -5.92
CA GLU A 314 -13.41 1.17 -6.13
C GLU A 314 -13.15 0.41 -4.81
N PRO A 315 -12.64 -0.82 -4.89
CA PRO A 315 -12.32 -1.59 -3.68
C PRO A 315 -11.42 -0.81 -2.72
N ASP A 316 -11.80 -0.74 -1.48
CA ASP A 316 -10.99 -0.28 -0.37
C ASP A 316 -10.62 -1.46 0.55
N PHE A 317 -9.66 -1.23 1.46
CA PHE A 317 -9.07 -2.26 2.31
C PHE A 317 -9.24 -1.99 3.80
N CYS A 318 -9.94 -0.94 4.20
CA CYS A 318 -10.08 -0.56 5.60
C CYS A 318 -11.52 -0.49 6.11
N LEU A 319 -12.54 -0.37 5.25
CA LEU A 319 -13.93 -0.36 5.69
C LEU A 319 -14.45 -1.80 5.89
N SER A 320 -15.09 -2.03 7.02
CA SER A 320 -15.83 -3.26 7.27
C SER A 320 -17.16 -3.29 6.49
N GLU A 321 -17.82 -4.44 6.45
CA GLU A 321 -19.18 -4.55 5.87
C GLU A 321 -20.18 -3.72 6.66
N GLU A 322 -20.04 -3.67 7.99
CA GLU A 322 -20.87 -2.84 8.86
C GLU A 322 -20.67 -1.35 8.58
N ASP A 323 -19.44 -0.89 8.36
CA ASP A 323 -19.16 0.49 7.94
C ASP A 323 -19.91 0.85 6.66
N ARG A 324 -19.86 -0.04 5.67
CA ARG A 324 -20.54 0.18 4.38
C ARG A 324 -22.06 0.16 4.53
N ALA A 325 -22.60 -0.75 5.33
CA ALA A 325 -24.02 -0.80 5.64
C ALA A 325 -24.53 0.48 6.32
N ASN A 326 -23.66 1.13 7.12
CA ASN A 326 -23.92 2.43 7.76
C ASN A 326 -23.65 3.63 6.83
N GLY A 327 -23.42 3.40 5.52
CA GLY A 327 -23.20 4.43 4.51
C GLY A 327 -21.79 5.04 4.52
N HIS A 328 -20.83 4.48 5.26
CA HIS A 328 -19.46 4.99 5.24
C HIS A 328 -18.75 4.64 3.92
N ALA A 329 -18.02 5.61 3.40
CA ALA A 329 -17.21 5.49 2.20
C ALA A 329 -15.86 6.19 2.37
N LEU A 330 -14.91 5.84 1.53
CA LEU A 330 -13.63 6.56 1.44
C LEU A 330 -13.66 7.50 0.24
N ALA A 331 -13.53 8.79 0.48
CA ALA A 331 -13.59 9.81 -0.56
C ALA A 331 -12.60 9.53 -1.72
N CYS A 332 -11.43 8.96 -1.43
CA CYS A 332 -10.43 8.62 -2.45
C CYS A 332 -10.78 7.41 -3.31
N CYS A 333 -11.75 6.59 -2.90
CA CYS A 333 -12.18 5.38 -3.60
C CYS A 333 -13.62 5.48 -4.13
N THR A 334 -14.28 6.63 -3.97
CA THR A 334 -15.67 6.82 -4.35
C THR A 334 -15.76 7.90 -5.42
N PHE A 335 -16.54 7.65 -6.46
CA PHE A 335 -16.71 8.51 -7.64
C PHE A 335 -18.19 8.86 -7.82
N PRO A 336 -18.54 10.14 -7.92
CA PRO A 336 -19.91 10.51 -8.26
C PRO A 336 -20.23 10.09 -9.70
N MET A 337 -21.45 9.62 -9.96
CA MET A 337 -21.82 9.11 -11.29
C MET A 337 -22.73 10.09 -12.05
N SER A 338 -23.85 10.49 -11.46
CA SER A 338 -24.81 11.39 -12.07
C SER A 338 -25.75 11.99 -11.04
N GLY A 339 -26.23 13.21 -11.29
CA GLY A 339 -27.17 13.90 -10.41
C GLY A 339 -26.54 14.28 -9.07
N ASP A 340 -27.35 14.42 -8.05
CA ASP A 340 -26.94 14.87 -6.73
C ASP A 340 -26.46 13.70 -5.86
N VAL A 341 -25.25 13.78 -5.33
CA VAL A 341 -24.70 12.84 -4.34
C VAL A 341 -24.57 13.60 -3.02
N THR A 342 -25.39 13.24 -2.04
CA THR A 342 -25.37 13.88 -0.72
C THR A 342 -24.36 13.19 0.18
N ILE A 343 -23.40 13.96 0.69
CA ILE A 343 -22.32 13.50 1.56
C ILE A 343 -22.36 14.23 2.90
N ALA A 344 -21.97 13.53 3.96
CA ALA A 344 -21.67 14.15 5.26
C ALA A 344 -20.17 14.01 5.55
N LEU A 345 -19.50 15.13 5.76
CA LEU A 345 -18.12 15.18 6.17
C LEU A 345 -18.07 15.05 7.69
N HIS A 346 -17.26 14.12 8.23
CA HIS A 346 -17.04 14.06 9.66
C HIS A 346 -16.33 15.34 10.09
N ALA A 347 -16.91 16.06 11.04
CA ALA A 347 -16.27 17.22 11.64
C ALA A 347 -14.86 16.83 12.10
N THR A 348 -13.86 17.54 11.60
CA THR A 348 -12.48 17.44 12.09
C THR A 348 -12.46 17.96 13.51
N ARG A 349 -12.53 17.08 14.53
CA ARG A 349 -12.17 17.41 15.90
C ARG A 349 -10.66 17.45 16.08
#